data_030262265607793b3a0d928b9503d7ab
#
_entry.id   030262265607793b3a0d928b9503d7ab
#
_cell.length_a   1.000
_cell.length_b   1.000
_cell.length_c   1.000
_cell.angle_alpha   90.00
_cell.angle_beta   90.00
_cell.angle_gamma   90.00
#
_symmetry.space_group_name_H-M   'P 1'
#
loop_
_entity.id
_entity.type
_entity.pdbx_description
1 polymer ?
#
loop_
_entity_poly.entity_id
_entity_poly.type
_entity_poly.pdbx_seq_one_letter_code
_entity_poly.pdbx_strand_id
1 'polypeptide(L)'
;FRSPEPITAGMDYDAAEGSYVSFDAQYIIDEYVRQTERNTDTKKETLKNISYFVYFEEDGYFFGIELPSSKEDEMNQYIDDTISWLNGEVDELTNTKSVKGTWTELTGKRLQYYQEQITDDLGEEFLEIALPYYIDTNKVGDRSFLSIYICLAILAVTILYFIYTLIRYFTGSTQKNIKKYIEANPSVSMEHIEADFASASAISSSI
;
A
#
# COMPACT_ATOMS: atom_id res chain seq x y z
N PHE A 1 -11.15 -1.39 3.83
CA PHE A 1 -9.85 -1.35 4.54
C PHE A 1 -9.99 -2.17 5.80
N ARG A 2 -9.17 -3.22 5.96
CA ARG A 2 -9.12 -3.99 7.21
C ARG A 2 -8.26 -3.17 8.19
N SER A 3 -8.78 -2.92 9.39
CA SER A 3 -7.95 -2.32 10.44
C SER A 3 -6.81 -3.27 10.78
N PRO A 4 -5.61 -2.75 11.12
CA PRO A 4 -4.53 -3.60 11.57
C PRO A 4 -4.93 -4.29 12.87
N GLU A 5 -4.53 -5.55 12.99
CA GLU A 5 -4.69 -6.34 14.21
C GLU A 5 -3.52 -6.03 15.15
N PRO A 6 -3.74 -5.63 16.41
CA PRO A 6 -2.64 -5.35 17.31
C PRO A 6 -1.88 -6.63 17.65
N ILE A 7 -0.53 -6.55 17.65
CA ILE A 7 0.30 -7.61 18.21
C ILE A 7 0.16 -7.52 19.73
N THR A 8 -0.27 -8.62 20.34
CA THR A 8 -0.51 -8.73 21.79
C THR A 8 0.16 -9.96 22.34
N ALA A 9 0.47 -9.94 23.64
CA ALA A 9 1.05 -11.08 24.34
C ALA A 9 0.20 -12.35 24.18
N GLY A 10 0.89 -13.47 23.94
CA GLY A 10 0.26 -14.77 23.73
C GLY A 10 -0.41 -14.96 22.37
N MET A 11 -0.17 -14.09 21.41
CA MET A 11 -0.63 -14.25 20.04
C MET A 11 0.00 -15.47 19.37
N ASP A 12 -0.74 -16.18 18.54
CA ASP A 12 -0.19 -17.24 17.69
C ASP A 12 0.54 -16.59 16.50
N TYR A 13 1.86 -16.45 16.62
CA TYR A 13 2.71 -15.75 15.66
C TYR A 13 2.77 -16.44 14.30
N ASP A 14 2.69 -17.78 14.28
CA ASP A 14 2.70 -18.59 13.05
C ASP A 14 1.37 -18.40 12.30
N ALA A 15 0.25 -18.45 13.02
CA ALA A 15 -1.08 -18.24 12.42
C ALA A 15 -1.30 -16.80 11.92
N ALA A 16 -0.54 -15.84 12.46
CA ALA A 16 -0.62 -14.44 12.05
C ALA A 16 0.16 -14.12 10.77
N GLU A 17 0.92 -15.04 10.20
CA GLU A 17 1.69 -14.80 8.98
C GLU A 17 0.79 -14.27 7.85
N GLY A 18 1.24 -13.22 7.19
CA GLY A 18 0.50 -12.54 6.12
C GLY A 18 -0.61 -11.60 6.60
N SER A 19 -0.88 -11.52 7.91
CA SER A 19 -1.87 -10.60 8.47
C SER A 19 -1.36 -9.17 8.49
N TYR A 20 -2.29 -8.21 8.38
CA TYR A 20 -2.00 -6.80 8.57
C TYR A 20 -2.05 -6.47 10.05
N VAL A 21 -0.89 -6.13 10.62
CA VAL A 21 -0.73 -5.93 12.06
C VAL A 21 -0.32 -4.50 12.40
N SER A 22 -0.49 -4.14 13.68
CA SER A 22 0.06 -2.93 14.29
C SER A 22 0.81 -3.28 15.57
N PHE A 23 1.88 -2.55 15.83
CA PHE A 23 2.69 -2.68 17.02
C PHE A 23 3.22 -1.31 17.47
N ASP A 24 3.20 -1.07 18.76
CA ASP A 24 3.78 0.12 19.37
C ASP A 24 5.15 -0.24 19.97
N ALA A 25 6.20 -0.11 19.13
CA ALA A 25 7.58 -0.43 19.51
C ALA A 25 8.10 0.60 20.51
N GLN A 26 8.47 0.15 21.68
CA GLN A 26 9.08 0.94 22.74
C GLN A 26 10.60 0.69 22.82
N TYR A 27 11.00 -0.56 22.77
CA TYR A 27 12.41 -0.98 22.87
C TYR A 27 12.93 -1.35 21.49
N ILE A 28 13.64 -0.42 20.85
CA ILE A 28 14.31 -0.65 19.57
C ILE A 28 15.79 -0.76 19.86
N ILE A 29 16.35 -1.94 19.60
CA ILE A 29 17.69 -2.29 20.06
C ILE A 29 18.76 -1.83 19.09
N ASP A 30 18.71 -2.32 17.84
CA ASP A 30 19.68 -1.97 16.80
C ASP A 30 19.13 -2.34 15.40
N GLU A 31 19.87 -1.97 14.36
CA GLU A 31 19.63 -2.42 13.01
C GLU A 31 20.33 -3.76 12.74
N TYR A 32 19.72 -4.61 11.88
CA TYR A 32 20.36 -5.87 11.48
C TYR A 32 20.51 -6.02 9.95
N VAL A 33 19.76 -5.28 9.16
CA VAL A 33 19.87 -5.34 7.68
C VAL A 33 19.62 -3.97 7.05
N ARG A 34 20.52 -3.56 6.17
CA ARG A 34 20.35 -2.43 5.27
C ARG A 34 20.08 -2.92 3.86
N GLN A 35 18.92 -2.62 3.32
CA GLN A 35 18.55 -3.00 1.96
C GLN A 35 18.86 -1.87 0.98
N THR A 36 19.79 -2.14 0.05
CA THR A 36 20.13 -1.21 -1.02
C THR A 36 19.60 -1.70 -2.37
N GLU A 37 19.16 -0.77 -3.19
CA GLU A 37 18.84 -0.99 -4.59
C GLU A 37 19.94 -0.41 -5.47
N ARG A 38 20.48 -1.23 -6.38
CA ARG A 38 21.48 -0.80 -7.34
C ARG A 38 20.85 -0.53 -8.70
N ASN A 39 20.92 0.72 -9.15
CA ASN A 39 20.52 1.06 -10.51
C ASN A 39 21.52 0.45 -11.52
N THR A 40 21.01 -0.38 -12.45
CA THR A 40 21.83 -1.09 -13.43
C THR A 40 22.55 -0.18 -14.41
N ASP A 41 21.96 0.97 -14.75
CA ASP A 41 22.48 1.90 -15.75
C ASP A 41 23.53 2.85 -15.16
N THR A 42 23.24 3.40 -13.98
CA THR A 42 24.13 4.38 -13.32
C THR A 42 25.08 3.77 -12.31
N LYS A 43 24.91 2.46 -11.98
CA LYS A 43 25.63 1.74 -10.91
C LYS A 43 25.51 2.41 -9.51
N LYS A 44 24.62 3.38 -9.37
CA LYS A 44 24.38 4.07 -8.12
C LYS A 44 23.58 3.16 -7.19
N GLU A 45 24.04 3.02 -5.96
CA GLU A 45 23.33 2.34 -4.89
C GLU A 45 22.50 3.37 -4.10
N THR A 46 21.28 2.98 -3.76
CA THR A 46 20.36 3.79 -2.98
C THR A 46 19.82 2.95 -1.86
N LEU A 47 20.01 3.39 -0.61
CA LEU A 47 19.42 2.75 0.56
C LEU A 47 17.89 2.91 0.50
N LYS A 48 17.17 1.80 0.61
CA LYS A 48 15.70 1.77 0.53
C LYS A 48 15.08 1.57 1.89
N ASN A 49 15.45 0.48 2.55
CA ASN A 49 14.89 0.09 3.82
C ASN A 49 15.99 -0.29 4.80
N ILE A 50 15.67 -0.15 6.07
CA ILE A 50 16.49 -0.61 7.18
C ILE A 50 15.58 -1.48 8.06
N SER A 51 16.13 -2.62 8.49
CA SER A 51 15.45 -3.54 9.39
C SER A 51 16.08 -3.45 10.77
N TYR A 52 15.23 -3.25 11.76
CA TYR A 52 15.60 -3.13 13.16
C TYR A 52 15.02 -4.30 13.95
N PHE A 53 15.68 -4.75 14.99
CA PHE A 53 15.07 -5.66 15.94
C PHE A 53 14.55 -4.92 17.16
N VAL A 54 13.38 -5.34 17.59
CA VAL A 54 12.66 -4.75 18.72
C VAL A 54 12.39 -5.81 19.76
N TYR A 55 12.38 -5.40 21.01
CA TYR A 55 11.99 -6.25 22.13
C TYR A 55 10.55 -5.96 22.52
N PHE A 56 9.75 -7.02 22.61
CA PHE A 56 8.38 -6.97 23.08
C PHE A 56 8.34 -7.44 24.53
N GLU A 57 8.31 -6.48 25.45
CA GLU A 57 8.44 -6.72 26.88
C GLU A 57 7.32 -7.61 27.44
N GLU A 58 6.07 -7.41 26.99
CA GLU A 58 4.91 -8.15 27.50
C GLU A 58 5.01 -9.66 27.28
N ASP A 59 5.64 -10.10 26.21
CA ASP A 59 5.78 -11.51 25.83
C ASP A 59 7.22 -12.02 25.93
N GLY A 60 8.17 -11.12 26.12
CA GLY A 60 9.58 -11.44 26.30
C GLY A 60 10.29 -11.89 25.01
N TYR A 61 9.81 -11.52 23.85
CA TYR A 61 10.36 -11.92 22.55
C TYR A 61 10.97 -10.77 21.78
N PHE A 62 11.93 -11.10 20.90
CA PHE A 62 12.43 -10.21 19.87
C PHE A 62 11.78 -10.52 18.52
N PHE A 63 11.58 -9.52 17.70
CA PHE A 63 11.22 -9.67 16.29
C PHE A 63 11.68 -8.45 15.46
N GLY A 64 11.57 -8.52 14.14
CA GLY A 64 12.03 -7.47 13.24
C GLY A 64 10.94 -6.44 12.91
N ILE A 65 11.37 -5.19 12.62
CA ILE A 65 10.56 -4.21 11.90
C ILE A 65 11.36 -3.68 10.71
N GLU A 66 10.73 -3.55 9.55
CA GLU A 66 11.36 -2.97 8.37
C GLU A 66 10.71 -1.61 8.05
N LEU A 67 11.55 -0.58 7.97
CA LEU A 67 11.14 0.80 7.74
C LEU A 67 11.88 1.41 6.55
N PRO A 68 11.27 2.38 5.85
CA PRO A 68 11.97 3.14 4.81
C PRO A 68 13.19 3.86 5.37
N SER A 69 14.29 3.96 4.59
CA SER A 69 15.53 4.65 4.99
C SER A 69 15.33 6.10 5.39
N SER A 70 14.26 6.74 4.94
CA SER A 70 13.89 8.11 5.36
C SER A 70 13.54 8.23 6.85
N LYS A 71 13.42 7.10 7.55
CA LYS A 71 13.13 7.03 8.99
C LYS A 71 14.38 6.74 9.84
N GLU A 72 15.55 6.66 9.22
CA GLU A 72 16.80 6.31 9.91
C GLU A 72 17.11 7.24 11.09
N ASP A 73 17.10 8.57 10.87
CA ASP A 73 17.40 9.54 11.94
C ASP A 73 16.41 9.45 13.12
N GLU A 74 15.13 9.21 12.80
CA GLU A 74 14.09 9.01 13.81
C GLU A 74 14.35 7.72 14.61
N MET A 75 14.72 6.63 13.93
CA MET A 75 14.98 5.34 14.58
C MET A 75 16.24 5.37 15.43
N ASN A 76 17.28 6.07 15.01
CA ASN A 76 18.49 6.25 15.82
C ASN A 76 18.19 6.91 17.18
N GLN A 77 17.23 7.84 17.24
CA GLN A 77 16.79 8.42 18.52
C GLN A 77 16.14 7.39 19.44
N TYR A 78 15.30 6.49 18.91
CA TYR A 78 14.72 5.41 19.72
C TYR A 78 15.76 4.40 20.21
N ILE A 79 16.79 4.13 19.40
CA ILE A 79 17.92 3.29 19.79
C ILE A 79 18.71 3.96 20.93
N ASP A 80 19.03 5.24 20.77
CA ASP A 80 19.73 6.03 21.80
C ASP A 80 18.92 6.08 23.12
N ASP A 81 17.61 6.27 23.04
CA ASP A 81 16.70 6.25 24.20
C ASP A 81 16.72 4.87 24.88
N THR A 82 16.69 3.78 24.09
CA THR A 82 16.77 2.40 24.62
C THR A 82 18.11 2.12 25.31
N ILE A 83 19.21 2.57 24.70
CA ILE A 83 20.55 2.44 25.29
C ILE A 83 20.65 3.21 26.60
N SER A 84 20.13 4.44 26.66
CA SER A 84 20.10 5.26 27.88
C SER A 84 19.28 4.60 28.99
N TRP A 85 18.17 3.94 28.65
CA TRP A 85 17.38 3.16 29.60
C TRP A 85 18.15 1.93 30.10
N LEU A 86 18.78 1.18 29.21
CA LEU A 86 19.62 0.01 29.57
C LEU A 86 20.77 0.39 30.49
N ASN A 87 21.35 1.58 30.30
CA ASN A 87 22.42 2.11 31.14
C ASN A 87 21.93 2.68 32.48
N GLY A 88 20.62 2.72 32.71
CA GLY A 88 20.01 3.29 33.93
C GLY A 88 20.12 4.82 33.99
N GLU A 89 20.27 5.50 32.83
CA GLU A 89 20.32 6.97 32.74
C GLU A 89 18.92 7.58 32.79
N VAL A 90 17.91 6.79 32.38
CA VAL A 90 16.48 7.12 32.46
C VAL A 90 15.72 5.98 33.13
N ASP A 91 14.73 6.31 33.94
CA ASP A 91 13.94 5.32 34.68
C ASP A 91 12.91 4.61 33.79
N GLU A 92 12.34 5.31 32.80
CA GLU A 92 11.30 4.80 31.92
C GLU A 92 11.44 5.37 30.51
N LEU A 93 11.14 4.54 29.50
CA LEU A 93 10.98 4.99 28.12
C LEU A 93 9.57 5.54 27.91
N THR A 94 9.48 6.81 27.54
CA THR A 94 8.19 7.50 27.29
C THR A 94 7.79 7.51 25.84
N ASN A 95 8.75 7.26 24.95
CA ASN A 95 8.55 7.30 23.52
C ASN A 95 8.19 5.92 22.96
N THR A 96 7.15 5.85 22.16
CA THR A 96 6.77 4.64 21.43
C THR A 96 6.65 4.94 19.93
N LYS A 97 7.11 4.01 19.11
CA LYS A 97 6.96 4.07 17.65
C LYS A 97 5.83 3.19 17.20
N SER A 98 4.72 3.78 16.77
CA SER A 98 3.64 3.01 16.16
C SER A 98 4.04 2.55 14.75
N VAL A 99 4.04 1.25 14.55
CA VAL A 99 4.39 0.57 13.29
C VAL A 99 3.19 -0.21 12.80
N LYS A 100 2.93 -0.17 11.49
CA LYS A 100 1.86 -0.95 10.84
C LYS A 100 2.40 -1.59 9.59
N GLY A 101 2.11 -2.87 9.42
CA GLY A 101 2.65 -3.61 8.29
C GLY A 101 2.10 -5.01 8.18
N THR A 102 2.67 -5.78 7.28
CA THR A 102 2.36 -7.20 7.13
C THR A 102 3.32 -8.02 7.98
N TRP A 103 2.78 -8.87 8.85
CA TRP A 103 3.56 -9.84 9.61
C TRP A 103 4.13 -10.89 8.65
N THR A 104 5.44 -11.00 8.59
CA THR A 104 6.12 -11.78 7.54
C THR A 104 7.24 -12.61 8.15
N GLU A 105 7.34 -13.87 7.76
CA GLU A 105 8.42 -14.75 8.18
C GLU A 105 9.77 -14.30 7.60
N LEU A 106 10.81 -14.31 8.45
CA LEU A 106 12.21 -14.12 8.05
C LEU A 106 12.73 -15.42 7.43
N THR A 107 13.24 -15.35 6.21
CA THR A 107 13.77 -16.53 5.50
C THR A 107 15.12 -16.27 4.86
N GLY A 108 15.88 -17.33 4.61
CA GLY A 108 17.14 -17.28 3.89
C GLY A 108 18.18 -16.35 4.53
N LYS A 109 18.82 -15.51 3.73
CA LYS A 109 19.88 -14.60 4.21
C LYS A 109 19.41 -13.58 5.24
N ARG A 110 18.14 -13.17 5.17
CA ARG A 110 17.58 -12.21 6.11
C ARG A 110 17.48 -12.77 7.51
N LEU A 111 17.04 -14.03 7.63
CA LEU A 111 17.03 -14.76 8.90
C LEU A 111 18.45 -14.94 9.44
N GLN A 112 19.40 -15.29 8.56
CA GLN A 112 20.80 -15.46 8.94
C GLN A 112 21.38 -14.16 9.54
N TYR A 113 21.22 -13.02 8.85
CA TYR A 113 21.69 -11.72 9.36
C TYR A 113 21.01 -11.33 10.68
N TYR A 114 19.71 -11.60 10.80
CA TYR A 114 18.98 -11.34 12.03
C TYR A 114 19.56 -12.15 13.21
N GLN A 115 19.82 -13.44 12.99
CA GLN A 115 20.41 -14.31 14.02
C GLN A 115 21.86 -13.95 14.33
N GLU A 116 22.68 -13.66 13.32
CA GLU A 116 24.06 -13.21 13.49
C GLU A 116 24.11 -11.94 14.34
N GLN A 117 23.27 -10.94 14.03
CA GLN A 117 23.27 -9.68 14.78
C GLN A 117 22.82 -9.87 16.24
N ILE A 118 21.78 -10.67 16.48
CA ILE A 118 21.37 -10.99 17.87
C ILE A 118 22.52 -11.67 18.63
N THR A 119 23.21 -12.62 18.00
CA THR A 119 24.33 -13.31 18.62
C THR A 119 25.47 -12.35 18.94
N ASP A 120 25.80 -11.46 18.02
CA ASP A 120 26.90 -10.52 18.14
C ASP A 120 26.64 -9.42 19.18
N ASP A 121 25.41 -8.89 19.25
CA ASP A 121 25.08 -7.77 20.12
C ASP A 121 24.60 -8.21 21.52
N LEU A 122 23.84 -9.30 21.60
CA LEU A 122 23.15 -9.72 22.83
C LEU A 122 23.67 -11.02 23.38
N GLY A 123 24.05 -11.97 22.51
CA GLY A 123 24.50 -13.30 22.89
C GLY A 123 23.63 -14.42 22.31
N GLU A 124 24.23 -15.63 22.20
CA GLU A 124 23.56 -16.79 21.58
C GLU A 124 22.29 -17.23 22.35
N GLU A 125 22.26 -17.00 23.67
CA GLU A 125 21.15 -17.34 24.55
C GLU A 125 19.86 -16.59 24.19
N PHE A 126 19.94 -15.40 23.53
CA PHE A 126 18.79 -14.63 23.12
C PHE A 126 18.12 -15.16 21.84
N LEU A 127 18.78 -16.10 21.13
CA LEU A 127 18.16 -16.74 19.96
C LEU A 127 16.91 -17.56 20.31
N GLU A 128 16.81 -18.08 21.54
CA GLU A 128 15.64 -18.85 21.99
C GLU A 128 14.37 -18.01 22.09
N ILE A 129 14.52 -16.70 22.29
CA ILE A 129 13.41 -15.73 22.38
C ILE A 129 13.32 -14.82 21.16
N ALA A 130 14.05 -15.12 20.09
CA ALA A 130 14.05 -14.39 18.85
C ALA A 130 13.06 -15.01 17.86
N LEU A 131 11.90 -14.37 17.67
CA LEU A 131 10.92 -14.83 16.69
C LEU A 131 11.44 -14.61 15.27
N PRO A 132 11.32 -15.60 14.38
CA PRO A 132 11.76 -15.47 12.99
C PRO A 132 10.76 -14.68 12.13
N TYR A 133 10.28 -13.56 12.64
CA TYR A 133 9.27 -12.73 12.00
C TYR A 133 9.66 -11.25 11.99
N TYR A 134 9.07 -10.50 11.09
CA TYR A 134 9.19 -9.05 11.05
C TYR A 134 7.91 -8.37 10.52
N ILE A 135 7.72 -7.12 10.87
CA ILE A 135 6.67 -6.28 10.32
C ILE A 135 7.22 -5.57 9.08
N ASP A 136 6.72 -5.95 7.90
CA ASP A 136 7.04 -5.33 6.62
C ASP A 136 6.11 -4.14 6.38
N THR A 137 6.60 -2.92 6.61
CA THR A 137 5.79 -1.71 6.44
C THR A 137 5.58 -1.32 4.97
N ASN A 138 6.38 -1.88 4.05
CA ASN A 138 6.30 -1.56 2.63
C ASN A 138 5.20 -2.35 1.91
N LYS A 139 4.82 -3.52 2.42
CA LYS A 139 3.80 -4.39 1.78
C LYS A 139 2.36 -3.94 2.01
N VAL A 140 2.11 -3.02 2.94
CA VAL A 140 0.76 -2.55 3.29
C VAL A 140 0.06 -1.83 2.14
N GLY A 141 0.81 -1.19 1.26
CA GLY A 141 0.29 -0.41 0.15
C GLY A 141 0.02 -1.19 -1.14
N ASP A 142 0.90 -2.12 -1.49
CA ASP A 142 0.98 -2.61 -2.87
C ASP A 142 -0.20 -3.50 -3.30
N ARG A 143 -0.64 -4.44 -2.47
CA ARG A 143 -1.75 -5.34 -2.87
C ARG A 143 -3.10 -4.63 -2.90
N SER A 144 -3.35 -3.72 -1.96
CA SER A 144 -4.61 -2.97 -1.89
C SER A 144 -4.71 -1.95 -3.02
N PHE A 145 -3.62 -1.24 -3.33
CA PHE A 145 -3.61 -0.25 -4.41
C PHE A 145 -3.73 -0.89 -5.79
N LEU A 146 -3.04 -2.01 -6.05
CA LEU A 146 -3.17 -2.72 -7.32
C LEU A 146 -4.61 -3.17 -7.56
N SER A 147 -5.28 -3.71 -6.55
CA SER A 147 -6.69 -4.11 -6.64
C SER A 147 -7.60 -2.91 -6.91
N ILE A 148 -7.36 -1.77 -6.27
CA ILE A 148 -8.11 -0.52 -6.49
C ILE A 148 -7.90 -0.03 -7.92
N TYR A 149 -6.67 0.00 -8.43
CA TYR A 149 -6.38 0.41 -9.82
C TYR A 149 -7.04 -0.52 -10.83
N ILE A 150 -7.03 -1.83 -10.62
CA ILE A 150 -7.72 -2.79 -11.47
C ILE A 150 -9.23 -2.54 -11.45
N CYS A 151 -9.84 -2.35 -10.28
CA CYS A 151 -11.27 -2.03 -10.17
C CYS A 151 -11.63 -0.70 -10.87
N LEU A 152 -10.82 0.34 -10.70
CA LEU A 152 -11.01 1.63 -11.37
C LEU A 152 -10.89 1.51 -12.90
N ALA A 153 -9.92 0.73 -13.39
CA ALA A 153 -9.76 0.48 -14.82
C ALA A 153 -10.97 -0.25 -15.42
N ILE A 154 -11.48 -1.29 -14.75
CA ILE A 154 -12.69 -2.01 -15.16
C ILE A 154 -13.90 -1.07 -15.16
N LEU A 155 -14.04 -0.25 -14.13
CA LEU A 155 -15.14 0.73 -14.05
C LEU A 155 -15.08 1.74 -15.19
N ALA A 156 -13.90 2.29 -15.50
CA ALA A 156 -13.70 3.22 -16.60
C ALA A 156 -14.08 2.60 -17.95
N VAL A 157 -13.63 1.37 -18.22
CA VAL A 157 -13.98 0.64 -19.46
C VAL A 157 -15.49 0.40 -19.56
N THR A 158 -16.13 0.06 -18.44
CA THR A 158 -17.59 -0.18 -18.39
C THR A 158 -18.36 1.11 -18.68
N ILE A 159 -17.94 2.24 -18.12
CA ILE A 159 -18.55 3.55 -18.38
C ILE A 159 -18.39 3.93 -19.87
N LEU A 160 -17.20 3.78 -20.44
CA LEU A 160 -16.96 4.07 -21.86
C LEU A 160 -17.81 3.20 -22.77
N TYR A 161 -17.93 1.90 -22.47
CA TYR A 161 -18.78 0.99 -23.20
C TYR A 161 -20.26 1.37 -23.10
N PHE A 162 -20.72 1.81 -21.92
CA PHE A 162 -22.08 2.29 -21.72
C PHE A 162 -22.37 3.55 -22.54
N ILE A 163 -21.47 4.54 -22.51
CA ILE A 163 -21.58 5.77 -23.32
C ILE A 163 -21.62 5.43 -24.81
N TYR A 164 -20.71 4.55 -25.26
CA TYR A 164 -20.70 4.10 -26.65
C TYR A 164 -22.04 3.46 -27.09
N THR A 165 -22.60 2.61 -26.21
CA THR A 165 -23.90 1.92 -26.49
C THR A 165 -25.04 2.93 -26.53
N LEU A 166 -25.06 3.94 -25.64
CA LEU A 166 -26.04 5.00 -25.65
C LEU A 166 -25.95 5.82 -26.94
N ILE A 167 -24.77 6.27 -27.34
CA ILE A 167 -24.56 7.01 -28.59
C ILE A 167 -25.06 6.20 -29.78
N ARG A 168 -24.67 4.91 -29.84
CA ARG A 168 -25.12 4.01 -30.94
C ARG A 168 -26.61 3.80 -30.94
N TYR A 169 -27.26 3.71 -29.78
CA TYR A 169 -28.71 3.55 -29.66
C TYR A 169 -29.43 4.80 -30.16
N PHE A 170 -29.04 5.98 -29.69
CA PHE A 170 -29.68 7.24 -30.09
C PHE A 170 -29.41 7.56 -31.56
N THR A 171 -28.20 7.43 -32.06
CA THR A 171 -27.84 7.71 -33.46
C THR A 171 -28.53 6.73 -34.40
N GLY A 172 -28.54 5.45 -34.07
CA GLY A 172 -29.18 4.41 -34.86
C GLY A 172 -30.73 4.55 -34.90
N SER A 173 -31.35 4.93 -33.78
CA SER A 173 -32.77 5.18 -33.68
C SER A 173 -33.17 6.45 -34.47
N THR A 174 -32.39 7.51 -34.33
CA THR A 174 -32.62 8.78 -35.04
C THR A 174 -32.50 8.59 -36.57
N GLN A 175 -31.44 7.91 -37.04
CA GLN A 175 -31.27 7.63 -38.47
C GLN A 175 -32.41 6.77 -39.04
N LYS A 176 -32.89 5.77 -38.32
CA LYS A 176 -34.02 4.93 -38.75
C LYS A 176 -35.30 5.75 -38.83
N ASN A 177 -35.56 6.63 -37.87
CA ASN A 177 -36.73 7.48 -37.83
C ASN A 177 -36.70 8.53 -38.96
N ILE A 178 -35.55 9.16 -39.20
CA ILE A 178 -35.35 10.12 -40.32
C ILE A 178 -35.56 9.39 -41.65
N LYS A 179 -34.95 8.21 -41.83
CA LYS A 179 -35.14 7.43 -43.08
C LYS A 179 -36.60 7.07 -43.31
N LYS A 180 -37.31 6.62 -42.29
CA LYS A 180 -38.73 6.29 -42.36
C LYS A 180 -39.61 7.52 -42.68
N TYR A 181 -39.23 8.69 -42.11
CA TYR A 181 -39.93 9.94 -42.37
C TYR A 181 -39.74 10.42 -43.83
N ILE A 182 -38.53 10.32 -44.36
CA ILE A 182 -38.21 10.68 -45.76
C ILE A 182 -38.93 9.71 -46.73
N GLU A 183 -38.96 8.43 -46.46
CA GLU A 183 -39.67 7.43 -47.27
C GLU A 183 -41.19 7.69 -47.31
N ALA A 184 -41.77 8.19 -46.20
CA ALA A 184 -43.18 8.52 -46.10
C ALA A 184 -43.54 9.89 -46.75
N ASN A 185 -42.55 10.78 -46.92
CA ASN A 185 -42.73 12.14 -47.45
C ASN A 185 -41.69 12.45 -48.54
N PRO A 186 -41.81 11.90 -49.72
CA PRO A 186 -40.81 12.02 -50.81
C PRO A 186 -40.56 13.44 -51.31
N SER A 187 -41.38 14.42 -50.92
CA SER A 187 -41.19 15.83 -51.21
C SER A 187 -40.29 16.59 -50.24
N VAL A 188 -39.84 15.93 -49.12
CA VAL A 188 -38.99 16.53 -48.11
C VAL A 188 -37.54 16.14 -48.39
N SER A 189 -36.69 17.13 -48.69
CA SER A 189 -35.24 16.88 -48.84
C SER A 189 -34.52 16.90 -47.48
N MET A 190 -33.37 16.23 -47.41
CA MET A 190 -32.54 16.22 -46.18
C MET A 190 -32.16 17.64 -45.75
N GLU A 191 -31.95 18.57 -46.68
CA GLU A 191 -31.60 19.97 -46.37
C GLU A 191 -32.68 20.70 -45.56
N HIS A 192 -33.96 20.39 -45.78
CA HIS A 192 -35.07 20.99 -45.02
C HIS A 192 -35.11 20.48 -43.57
N ILE A 193 -34.80 19.20 -43.36
CA ILE A 193 -34.80 18.59 -42.03
C ILE A 193 -33.65 19.15 -41.20
N GLU A 194 -32.45 19.32 -41.76
CA GLU A 194 -31.29 19.90 -41.05
C GLU A 194 -31.54 21.38 -40.69
N ALA A 195 -32.20 22.14 -41.54
CA ALA A 195 -32.54 23.52 -41.24
C ALA A 195 -33.57 23.66 -40.09
N ASP A 196 -34.55 22.77 -40.04
CA ASP A 196 -35.52 22.74 -38.93
C ASP A 196 -34.90 22.30 -37.59
N PHE A 197 -34.00 21.33 -37.60
CA PHE A 197 -33.26 20.95 -36.41
C PHE A 197 -32.30 22.04 -35.92
N ALA A 198 -31.63 22.75 -36.82
CA ALA A 198 -30.76 23.87 -36.47
C ALA A 198 -31.55 25.02 -35.83
N SER A 199 -32.75 25.32 -36.36
CA SER A 199 -33.61 26.35 -35.80
C SER A 199 -34.21 25.97 -34.44
N ALA A 200 -34.58 24.71 -34.24
CA ALA A 200 -35.08 24.20 -32.94
C ALA A 200 -34.01 24.20 -31.85
N SER A 201 -32.76 23.88 -32.20
CA SER A 201 -31.64 23.93 -31.26
C SER A 201 -31.25 25.34 -30.84
N ALA A 202 -31.40 26.32 -31.72
CA ALA A 202 -31.14 27.72 -31.42
C ALA A 202 -32.17 28.32 -30.42
N ILE A 203 -33.42 27.85 -30.48
CA ILE A 203 -34.48 28.29 -29.55
C ILE A 203 -34.26 27.68 -28.14
N SER A 204 -33.76 26.45 -28.05
CA SER A 204 -33.47 25.78 -26.78
C SER A 204 -32.26 26.36 -26.03
N SER A 205 -31.38 27.08 -26.68
CA SER A 205 -30.21 27.73 -26.08
C SER A 205 -30.44 29.17 -25.59
N SER A 206 -31.65 29.69 -25.81
CA SER A 206 -32.04 31.06 -25.44
C SER A 206 -33.03 31.16 -24.26
N ILE A 207 -33.28 30.03 -23.57
CA ILE A 207 -34.04 29.94 -22.33
C ILE A 207 -33.07 29.51 -21.21
#